data_05e0819024e8a4c61ca0ef4d8a63d723
#
_entry.id   05e0819024e8a4c61ca0ef4d8a63d723
#
_cell.length_a   1.000
_cell.length_b   1.000
_cell.length_c   1.000
_cell.angle_alpha   90.00
_cell.angle_beta   90.00
_cell.angle_gamma   90.00
#
_symmetry.space_group_name_H-M   'P 1'
#
loop_
_entity.id
_entity.type
_entity.pdbx_description
1 polymer ?
#
loop_
_entity_poly.entity_id
_entity_poly.type
_entity_poly.pdbx_seq_one_letter_code
_entity_poly.pdbx_strand_id
1 'polypeptide(L)'
;MNKKILFTILSMYWSFQLGFSQQQANYELAQKFYDFTLGGKLSHNSLSIYPREINDTDNFWFEFQTTVGKEYYYVMPAAGKREPLFDKGKMAMQLSEFTKGVVDKNKLDISSVTFSKDQRSFVFDYKGKQYSYNRLTDKLTLFEKKEENKESLEPTYTWMNFSPNKKYILYAKNHNLYIKGNKALGVDTTEVQLTVDGMKDFSYARDDDYEPGEEGEMPTLARWCPDNRHIYAVRDDNRKLRNFWVINSLSDYPSLKSYKYEFPGDKYVTQNDLTIIDIIEKTAKKAEIDKWQDQYVMPLYVTSDSKYLFFERTKRTWDEVDVCSVNLSTLEVKEIIHEEDKPYRDPHARNVAILNDGKDILFRSERTGWGHYYHYDRDGNLKNTMTSGEWVTGYINSIDTLKRKVYLYGYGKDKKVNPFYYMLYEVDIDKEGVTPLSTEDGQHNVSFLKSHNYYVDTYSRVDMEPKIMLKDRKGKVIMELAKPDLDLVYAAGWKKPESAFPQWVPRLEKLKSPMTLNPIWSCSAMWWSRPRF
;
A
#
# COMPACT_ATOMS: atom_id res chain seq x y z
N MET A 1 30.10 -30.52 -59.45
CA MET A 1 29.49 -29.32 -58.80
C MET A 1 30.55 -28.64 -57.96
N ASN A 2 30.84 -27.39 -58.21
CA ASN A 2 31.99 -26.66 -57.64
C ASN A 2 31.78 -26.43 -56.14
N LYS A 3 32.71 -26.84 -55.24
CA LYS A 3 32.60 -26.73 -53.80
C LYS A 3 32.21 -25.31 -53.33
N LYS A 4 32.58 -24.27 -54.06
CA LYS A 4 32.22 -22.88 -53.80
C LYS A 4 30.71 -22.63 -54.00
N ILE A 5 30.09 -23.23 -54.99
CA ILE A 5 28.63 -23.09 -55.28
C ILE A 5 27.83 -23.81 -54.17
N LEU A 6 28.28 -24.96 -53.72
CA LEU A 6 27.63 -25.68 -52.61
C LEU A 6 27.69 -24.90 -51.30
N PHE A 7 28.81 -24.24 -51.01
CA PHE A 7 28.96 -23.42 -49.83
C PHE A 7 28.06 -22.14 -49.86
N THR A 8 27.92 -21.53 -51.04
CA THR A 8 27.07 -20.36 -51.20
C THR A 8 25.58 -20.74 -51.09
N ILE A 9 25.18 -21.89 -51.63
CA ILE A 9 23.79 -22.41 -51.49
C ILE A 9 23.50 -22.79 -50.02
N LEU A 10 24.43 -23.41 -49.31
CA LEU A 10 24.27 -23.70 -47.88
C LEU A 10 24.21 -22.44 -47.03
N SER A 11 25.04 -21.43 -47.32
CA SER A 11 24.97 -20.15 -46.56
C SER A 11 23.70 -19.36 -46.86
N MET A 12 23.17 -19.37 -48.07
CA MET A 12 21.87 -18.83 -48.37
C MET A 12 20.71 -19.58 -47.70
N TYR A 13 20.80 -20.90 -47.59
CA TYR A 13 19.80 -21.71 -46.89
C TYR A 13 19.80 -21.43 -45.38
N TRP A 14 20.99 -21.24 -44.76
CA TRP A 14 21.10 -20.83 -43.37
C TRP A 14 20.64 -19.38 -43.12
N SER A 15 20.91 -18.47 -44.05
CA SER A 15 20.40 -17.10 -43.96
C SER A 15 18.88 -17.02 -44.07
N PHE A 16 18.25 -17.90 -44.88
CA PHE A 16 16.81 -18.00 -45.01
C PHE A 16 16.14 -18.60 -43.74
N GLN A 17 16.79 -19.52 -43.07
CA GLN A 17 16.30 -20.08 -41.78
C GLN A 17 16.37 -19.09 -40.64
N LEU A 18 17.34 -18.17 -40.65
CA LEU A 18 17.47 -17.11 -39.63
C LEU A 18 16.44 -15.97 -39.81
N GLY A 19 15.82 -15.85 -40.98
CA GLY A 19 14.78 -14.84 -41.27
C GLY A 19 13.39 -15.18 -40.73
N PHE A 20 13.12 -16.44 -40.32
CA PHE A 20 11.80 -16.88 -39.87
C PHE A 20 11.65 -16.89 -38.33
N SER A 21 12.64 -16.43 -37.57
CA SER A 21 12.58 -16.47 -36.11
C SER A 21 11.91 -15.24 -35.47
N GLN A 22 11.56 -14.20 -36.23
CA GLN A 22 10.71 -13.13 -35.75
C GLN A 22 9.25 -13.50 -36.05
N GLN A 23 8.61 -14.22 -35.16
CA GLN A 23 7.16 -14.23 -35.13
C GLN A 23 6.69 -12.78 -35.02
N GLN A 24 5.90 -12.35 -35.99
CA GLN A 24 5.28 -11.03 -35.94
C GLN A 24 4.54 -10.89 -34.62
N ALA A 25 4.84 -9.84 -33.84
CA ALA A 25 4.21 -9.63 -32.56
C ALA A 25 2.69 -9.60 -32.70
N ASN A 26 2.02 -10.46 -31.94
CA ASN A 26 0.56 -10.51 -31.96
C ASN A 26 0.00 -9.56 -30.91
N TYR A 27 -0.14 -8.29 -31.28
CA TYR A 27 -0.65 -7.24 -30.40
C TYR A 27 -2.12 -7.47 -30.00
N GLU A 28 -2.94 -8.07 -30.84
CA GLU A 28 -4.34 -8.40 -30.48
C GLU A 28 -4.39 -9.45 -29.36
N LEU A 29 -3.52 -10.46 -29.44
CA LEU A 29 -3.40 -11.45 -28.37
C LEU A 29 -2.84 -10.81 -27.10
N ALA A 30 -1.83 -9.96 -27.21
CA ALA A 30 -1.23 -9.26 -26.07
C ALA A 30 -2.27 -8.38 -25.36
N GLN A 31 -3.11 -7.66 -26.08
CA GLN A 31 -4.17 -6.81 -25.51
C GLN A 31 -5.19 -7.58 -24.67
N LYS A 32 -5.42 -8.88 -24.97
CA LYS A 32 -6.32 -9.72 -24.15
C LYS A 32 -5.79 -9.95 -22.74
N PHE A 33 -4.47 -9.81 -22.54
CA PHE A 33 -3.79 -10.07 -21.26
C PHE A 33 -3.28 -8.82 -20.56
N TYR A 34 -3.74 -7.62 -20.95
CA TYR A 34 -3.52 -6.43 -20.11
C TYR A 34 -4.19 -6.59 -18.74
N ASP A 35 -3.59 -6.03 -17.72
CA ASP A 35 -4.04 -6.12 -16.32
C ASP A 35 -5.54 -5.90 -16.16
N PHE A 36 -6.08 -4.85 -16.79
CA PHE A 36 -7.51 -4.55 -16.74
C PHE A 36 -8.37 -5.65 -17.37
N THR A 37 -7.95 -6.21 -18.51
CA THR A 37 -8.67 -7.27 -19.19
C THR A 37 -8.54 -8.59 -18.44
N LEU A 38 -7.32 -8.92 -18.01
CA LEU A 38 -7.03 -10.14 -17.25
C LEU A 38 -7.77 -10.11 -15.91
N GLY A 39 -7.64 -9.04 -15.13
CA GLY A 39 -8.26 -8.91 -13.82
C GLY A 39 -9.78 -8.85 -13.90
N GLY A 40 -10.32 -7.85 -14.61
CA GLY A 40 -11.75 -7.58 -14.60
C GLY A 40 -12.59 -8.48 -15.50
N LYS A 41 -12.09 -8.83 -16.70
CA LYS A 41 -12.89 -9.54 -17.71
C LYS A 41 -12.64 -11.03 -17.80
N LEU A 42 -11.40 -11.48 -17.63
CA LEU A 42 -11.04 -12.89 -17.81
C LEU A 42 -11.00 -13.67 -16.51
N SER A 43 -10.44 -13.11 -15.45
CA SER A 43 -10.37 -13.76 -14.13
C SER A 43 -11.41 -13.27 -13.14
N HIS A 44 -12.23 -12.28 -13.50
CA HIS A 44 -13.28 -11.69 -12.65
C HIS A 44 -12.78 -11.23 -11.28
N ASN A 45 -11.50 -10.81 -11.17
CA ASN A 45 -10.82 -10.51 -9.91
C ASN A 45 -10.82 -11.68 -8.91
N SER A 46 -10.95 -12.93 -9.39
CA SER A 46 -10.98 -14.14 -8.56
C SER A 46 -9.61 -14.62 -8.08
N LEU A 47 -8.52 -13.89 -8.39
CA LEU A 47 -7.15 -14.30 -8.05
C LEU A 47 -6.81 -14.12 -6.56
N SER A 48 -7.61 -13.34 -5.84
CA SER A 48 -7.48 -13.09 -4.39
C SER A 48 -8.85 -12.81 -3.78
N ILE A 49 -8.92 -12.78 -2.45
CA ILE A 49 -10.10 -12.31 -1.71
C ILE A 49 -9.70 -11.18 -0.77
N TYR A 50 -10.69 -10.38 -0.39
CA TYR A 50 -10.53 -9.34 0.62
C TYR A 50 -11.40 -9.71 1.85
N PRO A 51 -10.80 -10.18 2.96
CA PRO A 51 -11.57 -10.52 4.16
C PRO A 51 -12.09 -9.25 4.83
N ARG A 52 -13.40 -9.20 5.08
CA ARG A 52 -14.06 -8.10 5.81
C ARG A 52 -14.48 -8.63 7.17
N GLU A 53 -13.75 -8.23 8.19
CA GLU A 53 -14.00 -8.66 9.57
C GLU A 53 -15.35 -8.20 10.08
N ILE A 54 -15.96 -9.04 10.92
CA ILE A 54 -17.30 -8.80 11.46
C ILE A 54 -17.17 -8.39 12.93
N ASN A 55 -17.52 -7.13 13.21
CA ASN A 55 -17.40 -6.53 14.52
C ASN A 55 -15.95 -6.69 15.06
N ASP A 56 -15.78 -6.97 16.34
CA ASP A 56 -14.46 -7.21 16.96
C ASP A 56 -14.19 -8.72 17.15
N THR A 57 -14.48 -9.53 16.11
CA THR A 57 -14.31 -10.99 16.14
C THR A 57 -13.42 -11.44 15.00
N ASP A 58 -12.91 -12.67 15.07
CA ASP A 58 -12.17 -13.31 13.98
C ASP A 58 -13.08 -13.80 12.84
N ASN A 59 -14.39 -13.71 13.00
CA ASN A 59 -15.30 -14.04 11.92
C ASN A 59 -15.22 -12.96 10.86
N PHE A 60 -15.26 -13.37 9.61
CA PHE A 60 -15.24 -12.44 8.49
C PHE A 60 -16.13 -12.92 7.35
N TRP A 61 -16.43 -12.03 6.44
CA TRP A 61 -17.08 -12.35 5.19
C TRP A 61 -16.27 -11.86 4.02
N PHE A 62 -16.50 -12.44 2.86
CA PHE A 62 -15.90 -11.96 1.60
C PHE A 62 -16.84 -12.23 0.42
N GLU A 63 -16.71 -11.43 -0.61
CA GLU A 63 -17.32 -11.66 -1.90
C GLU A 63 -16.30 -12.30 -2.85
N PHE A 64 -16.79 -13.14 -3.75
CA PHE A 64 -15.98 -13.84 -4.73
C PHE A 64 -16.70 -13.87 -6.06
N GLN A 65 -16.12 -13.29 -7.09
CA GLN A 65 -16.71 -13.21 -8.40
C GLN A 65 -16.23 -14.37 -9.28
N THR A 66 -17.16 -15.01 -9.99
CA THR A 66 -16.88 -16.06 -10.96
C THR A 66 -17.58 -15.77 -12.30
N THR A 67 -17.34 -16.58 -13.32
CA THR A 67 -18.08 -16.53 -14.60
C THR A 67 -19.59 -16.70 -14.43
N VAL A 68 -20.01 -17.45 -13.39
CA VAL A 68 -21.44 -17.67 -13.08
C VAL A 68 -22.07 -16.48 -12.35
N GLY A 69 -21.27 -15.70 -11.59
CA GLY A 69 -21.73 -14.57 -10.82
C GLY A 69 -21.00 -14.40 -9.50
N LYS A 70 -21.51 -13.48 -8.67
CA LYS A 70 -20.96 -13.23 -7.32
C LYS A 70 -21.45 -14.28 -6.31
N GLU A 71 -20.50 -14.75 -5.50
CA GLU A 71 -20.71 -15.57 -4.32
C GLU A 71 -20.34 -14.75 -3.07
N TYR A 72 -21.02 -15.02 -1.96
CA TYR A 72 -20.79 -14.36 -0.69
C TYR A 72 -20.62 -15.41 0.38
N TYR A 73 -19.51 -15.35 1.12
CA TYR A 73 -19.15 -16.35 2.12
C TYR A 73 -19.00 -15.73 3.50
N TYR A 74 -19.45 -16.46 4.50
CA TYR A 74 -19.22 -16.20 5.90
C TYR A 74 -18.26 -17.25 6.44
N VAL A 75 -17.21 -16.81 7.14
CA VAL A 75 -16.13 -17.66 7.62
C VAL A 75 -16.00 -17.55 9.13
N MET A 76 -15.91 -18.70 9.78
CA MET A 76 -15.67 -18.87 11.21
C MET A 76 -14.33 -19.58 11.42
N PRO A 77 -13.21 -18.85 11.52
CA PRO A 77 -11.87 -19.44 11.59
C PRO A 77 -11.69 -20.42 12.74
N ALA A 78 -12.17 -20.07 13.93
CA ALA A 78 -12.07 -20.92 15.12
C ALA A 78 -12.81 -22.26 14.98
N ALA A 79 -13.89 -22.30 14.20
CA ALA A 79 -14.64 -23.52 13.91
C ALA A 79 -14.13 -24.26 12.67
N GLY A 80 -13.17 -23.68 11.93
CA GLY A 80 -12.72 -24.22 10.65
C GLY A 80 -13.87 -24.34 9.64
N LYS A 81 -14.81 -23.38 9.62
CA LYS A 81 -16.02 -23.48 8.83
C LYS A 81 -16.23 -22.28 7.92
N ARG A 82 -16.64 -22.56 6.68
CA ARG A 82 -17.10 -21.57 5.69
C ARG A 82 -18.49 -21.95 5.21
N GLU A 83 -19.39 -20.99 5.15
CA GLU A 83 -20.75 -21.18 4.66
C GLU A 83 -21.17 -20.00 3.76
N PRO A 84 -22.21 -20.13 2.91
CA PRO A 84 -22.79 -18.99 2.23
C PRO A 84 -23.22 -17.93 3.25
N LEU A 85 -22.98 -16.64 2.93
CA LEU A 85 -23.42 -15.54 3.78
C LEU A 85 -24.94 -15.49 3.87
N PHE A 86 -25.63 -15.84 2.76
CA PHE A 86 -27.09 -15.92 2.63
C PHE A 86 -27.47 -16.85 1.47
N ASP A 87 -28.72 -17.30 1.45
CA ASP A 87 -29.31 -17.99 0.29
C ASP A 87 -29.59 -16.98 -0.83
N LYS A 88 -28.82 -17.05 -1.92
CA LYS A 88 -28.94 -16.12 -3.06
C LYS A 88 -30.30 -16.17 -3.75
N GLY A 89 -30.91 -17.35 -3.80
CA GLY A 89 -32.22 -17.54 -4.42
C GLY A 89 -33.32 -16.83 -3.63
N LYS A 90 -33.36 -17.08 -2.31
CA LYS A 90 -34.30 -16.43 -1.40
C LYS A 90 -34.08 -14.92 -1.33
N MET A 91 -32.83 -14.48 -1.30
CA MET A 91 -32.49 -13.05 -1.32
C MET A 91 -32.98 -12.38 -2.59
N ALA A 92 -32.70 -12.94 -3.78
CA ALA A 92 -33.13 -12.39 -5.05
C ALA A 92 -34.65 -12.35 -5.20
N MET A 93 -35.34 -13.40 -4.74
CA MET A 93 -36.81 -13.45 -4.72
C MET A 93 -37.40 -12.32 -3.89
N GLN A 94 -36.95 -12.16 -2.65
CA GLN A 94 -37.45 -11.11 -1.75
C GLN A 94 -37.07 -9.70 -2.24
N LEU A 95 -35.87 -9.51 -2.78
CA LEU A 95 -35.49 -8.25 -3.42
C LEU A 95 -36.37 -7.92 -4.63
N SER A 96 -36.78 -8.93 -5.42
CA SER A 96 -37.70 -8.74 -6.54
C SER A 96 -39.06 -8.22 -6.09
N GLU A 97 -39.58 -8.71 -4.95
CA GLU A 97 -40.82 -8.22 -4.34
C GLU A 97 -40.71 -6.75 -3.89
N PHE A 98 -39.61 -6.38 -3.22
CA PHE A 98 -39.38 -5.02 -2.77
C PHE A 98 -39.11 -4.03 -3.91
N THR A 99 -38.40 -4.45 -4.95
CA THR A 99 -38.03 -3.58 -6.09
C THR A 99 -39.08 -3.57 -7.21
N LYS A 100 -40.09 -4.47 -7.12
CA LYS A 100 -41.10 -4.70 -8.18
C LYS A 100 -40.49 -4.99 -9.54
N GLY A 101 -39.34 -5.68 -9.55
CA GLY A 101 -38.60 -6.03 -10.75
C GLY A 101 -37.82 -7.32 -10.57
N VAL A 102 -37.47 -7.98 -11.67
CA VAL A 102 -36.69 -9.22 -11.64
C VAL A 102 -35.27 -8.97 -11.14
N VAL A 103 -34.86 -9.68 -10.10
CA VAL A 103 -33.51 -9.67 -9.56
C VAL A 103 -32.84 -11.01 -9.88
N ASP A 104 -31.74 -10.97 -10.64
CA ASP A 104 -30.94 -12.15 -10.95
C ASP A 104 -30.05 -12.50 -9.74
N LYS A 105 -30.21 -13.72 -9.22
CA LYS A 105 -29.45 -14.24 -8.09
C LYS A 105 -27.93 -14.24 -8.32
N ASN A 106 -27.49 -14.32 -9.57
CA ASN A 106 -26.08 -14.35 -9.95
C ASN A 106 -25.47 -12.94 -10.14
N LYS A 107 -26.34 -11.92 -10.20
CA LYS A 107 -25.97 -10.50 -10.35
C LYS A 107 -26.34 -9.67 -9.12
N LEU A 108 -26.42 -10.30 -7.95
CA LEU A 108 -26.60 -9.59 -6.70
C LEU A 108 -25.34 -8.75 -6.46
N ASP A 109 -25.52 -7.46 -6.32
CA ASP A 109 -24.45 -6.51 -5.98
C ASP A 109 -24.88 -5.74 -4.76
N ILE A 110 -24.50 -6.27 -3.59
CA ILE A 110 -24.76 -5.67 -2.28
C ILE A 110 -23.52 -4.93 -1.80
N SER A 111 -23.71 -3.83 -1.11
CA SER A 111 -22.63 -3.02 -0.55
C SER A 111 -22.93 -2.59 0.88
N SER A 112 -21.98 -1.92 1.55
CA SER A 112 -22.14 -1.36 2.89
C SER A 112 -22.65 -2.37 3.94
N VAL A 113 -22.17 -3.61 3.89
CA VAL A 113 -22.65 -4.67 4.79
C VAL A 113 -22.19 -4.41 6.21
N THR A 114 -23.17 -4.27 7.13
CA THR A 114 -22.96 -4.05 8.56
C THR A 114 -23.71 -5.07 9.38
N PHE A 115 -23.00 -5.85 10.19
CA PHE A 115 -23.59 -6.93 11.01
C PHE A 115 -24.16 -6.43 12.34
N SER A 116 -25.25 -7.07 12.80
CA SER A 116 -25.69 -6.98 14.18
C SER A 116 -24.62 -7.51 15.15
N LYS A 117 -24.65 -7.10 16.43
CA LYS A 117 -23.67 -7.56 17.43
C LYS A 117 -23.63 -9.09 17.58
N ASP A 118 -24.78 -9.73 17.47
CA ASP A 118 -24.93 -11.21 17.57
C ASP A 118 -24.66 -11.94 16.25
N GLN A 119 -24.33 -11.18 15.17
CA GLN A 119 -24.03 -11.68 13.83
C GLN A 119 -25.15 -12.50 13.17
N ARG A 120 -26.37 -12.47 13.74
CA ARG A 120 -27.54 -13.20 13.20
C ARG A 120 -28.19 -12.46 12.04
N SER A 121 -27.99 -11.15 11.95
CA SER A 121 -28.49 -10.33 10.86
C SER A 121 -27.44 -9.32 10.38
N PHE A 122 -27.65 -8.80 9.18
CA PHE A 122 -26.85 -7.71 8.65
C PHE A 122 -27.71 -6.74 7.84
N VAL A 123 -27.30 -5.47 7.82
CA VAL A 123 -27.86 -4.42 6.97
C VAL A 123 -26.94 -4.24 5.78
N PHE A 124 -27.50 -3.97 4.61
CA PHE A 124 -26.76 -3.75 3.39
C PHE A 124 -27.48 -2.79 2.45
N ASP A 125 -26.74 -2.18 1.55
CA ASP A 125 -27.27 -1.33 0.48
C ASP A 125 -27.50 -2.15 -0.79
N TYR A 126 -28.68 -1.94 -1.41
CA TYR A 126 -28.99 -2.48 -2.73
C TYR A 126 -29.81 -1.44 -3.51
N LYS A 127 -29.31 -1.00 -4.69
CA LYS A 127 -29.95 -0.01 -5.56
C LYS A 127 -30.44 1.25 -4.81
N GLY A 128 -29.59 1.78 -3.92
CA GLY A 128 -29.86 3.03 -3.18
C GLY A 128 -30.85 2.90 -2.01
N LYS A 129 -31.24 1.68 -1.65
CA LYS A 129 -32.08 1.42 -0.46
C LYS A 129 -31.35 0.47 0.49
N GLN A 130 -31.64 0.61 1.78
CA GLN A 130 -31.10 -0.25 2.82
C GLN A 130 -32.08 -1.36 3.18
N TYR A 131 -31.53 -2.57 3.36
CA TYR A 131 -32.27 -3.76 3.74
C TYR A 131 -31.59 -4.44 4.91
N SER A 132 -32.39 -5.07 5.78
CA SER A 132 -31.91 -5.95 6.84
C SER A 132 -32.24 -7.40 6.51
N TYR A 133 -31.25 -8.28 6.58
CA TYR A 133 -31.42 -9.71 6.34
C TYR A 133 -31.09 -10.52 7.59
N ASN A 134 -32.01 -11.39 7.99
CA ASN A 134 -31.81 -12.32 9.10
C ASN A 134 -31.30 -13.65 8.54
N ARG A 135 -30.08 -14.04 8.91
CA ARG A 135 -29.38 -15.23 8.40
C ARG A 135 -29.97 -16.55 8.90
N LEU A 136 -30.70 -16.55 10.03
CA LEU A 136 -31.29 -17.75 10.58
C LEU A 136 -32.64 -18.07 9.94
N THR A 137 -33.39 -17.05 9.58
CA THR A 137 -34.76 -17.21 9.04
C THR A 137 -34.82 -16.94 7.54
N ASP A 138 -33.71 -16.54 6.92
CA ASP A 138 -33.62 -16.07 5.53
C ASP A 138 -34.64 -14.96 5.19
N LYS A 139 -34.98 -14.12 6.17
CA LYS A 139 -35.99 -13.07 6.01
C LYS A 139 -35.34 -11.71 5.72
N LEU A 140 -35.80 -11.07 4.67
CA LEU A 140 -35.44 -9.71 4.27
C LEU A 140 -36.50 -8.72 4.71
N THR A 141 -36.10 -7.57 5.20
CA THR A 141 -36.98 -6.44 5.53
C THR A 141 -36.35 -5.13 5.05
N LEU A 142 -37.18 -4.16 4.70
CA LEU A 142 -36.67 -2.82 4.44
C LEU A 142 -36.11 -2.23 5.74
N PHE A 143 -34.91 -1.68 5.68
CA PHE A 143 -34.27 -1.01 6.81
C PHE A 143 -34.47 0.50 6.65
N GLU A 144 -35.36 1.06 7.47
CA GLU A 144 -35.52 2.50 7.54
C GLU A 144 -34.50 3.05 8.53
N LYS A 145 -33.46 3.69 8.00
CA LYS A 145 -32.54 4.46 8.82
C LYS A 145 -33.34 5.58 9.46
N LYS A 146 -33.46 5.59 10.79
CA LYS A 146 -33.92 6.79 11.48
C LYS A 146 -32.95 7.90 11.09
N GLU A 147 -33.44 8.89 10.36
CA GLU A 147 -32.69 10.10 10.09
C GLU A 147 -32.38 10.77 11.44
N GLU A 148 -31.26 10.43 12.04
CA GLU A 148 -30.64 11.36 12.94
C GLU A 148 -30.11 12.48 12.04
N ASN A 149 -30.77 13.63 12.09
CA ASN A 149 -30.31 14.89 11.49
C ASN A 149 -29.01 15.36 12.19
N LYS A 150 -27.97 14.54 12.14
CA LYS A 150 -26.63 14.97 12.46
C LYS A 150 -26.02 15.35 11.12
N GLU A 151 -25.77 16.64 10.91
CA GLU A 151 -24.84 17.09 9.89
C GLU A 151 -23.62 16.17 9.95
N SER A 152 -23.27 15.60 8.83
CA SER A 152 -22.18 14.60 8.77
C SER A 152 -20.90 15.24 9.32
N LEU A 153 -20.32 14.61 10.35
CA LEU A 153 -18.99 14.98 10.86
C LEU A 153 -17.87 14.43 9.96
N GLU A 154 -18.24 13.78 8.84
CA GLU A 154 -17.28 13.31 7.85
C GLU A 154 -17.02 14.39 6.80
N PRO A 155 -15.79 14.44 6.22
CA PRO A 155 -15.46 15.43 5.21
C PRO A 155 -16.40 15.32 4.00
N THR A 156 -17.12 16.39 3.70
CA THR A 156 -17.96 16.49 2.49
C THR A 156 -17.10 16.81 1.25
N TYR A 157 -15.98 17.51 1.46
CA TYR A 157 -15.05 17.91 0.41
C TYR A 157 -13.64 17.44 0.72
N THR A 158 -12.87 17.18 -0.32
CA THR A 158 -11.48 16.68 -0.23
C THR A 158 -10.52 17.63 0.46
N TRP A 159 -10.83 18.93 0.46
CA TRP A 159 -10.01 19.95 1.13
C TRP A 159 -10.22 20.02 2.65
N MET A 160 -11.29 19.43 3.19
CA MET A 160 -11.57 19.44 4.63
C MET A 160 -10.64 18.52 5.40
N ASN A 161 -9.70 19.05 6.15
CA ASN A 161 -8.84 18.32 7.06
C ASN A 161 -9.25 18.61 8.51
N PHE A 162 -10.05 17.70 9.09
CA PHE A 162 -10.57 17.85 10.44
C PHE A 162 -9.51 17.62 11.51
N SER A 163 -9.56 18.43 12.59
CA SER A 163 -8.86 18.12 13.83
C SER A 163 -9.34 16.77 14.41
N PRO A 164 -8.53 16.06 15.22
CA PRO A 164 -8.94 14.78 15.81
C PRO A 164 -10.28 14.83 16.55
N ASN A 165 -10.58 15.94 17.25
CA ASN A 165 -11.87 16.16 17.93
C ASN A 165 -12.98 16.70 17.02
N LYS A 166 -12.73 16.83 15.72
CA LYS A 166 -13.65 17.34 14.69
C LYS A 166 -14.11 18.81 14.87
N LYS A 167 -13.58 19.56 15.83
CA LYS A 167 -13.99 20.94 16.11
C LYS A 167 -13.50 21.95 15.08
N TYR A 168 -12.38 21.68 14.43
CA TYR A 168 -11.75 22.59 13.49
C TYR A 168 -11.49 21.92 12.16
N ILE A 169 -11.51 22.73 11.10
CA ILE A 169 -11.20 22.34 9.71
C ILE A 169 -9.97 23.13 9.27
N LEU A 170 -8.90 22.42 8.94
CA LEU A 170 -7.67 22.95 8.39
C LEU A 170 -7.69 22.82 6.87
N TYR A 171 -7.23 23.82 6.15
CA TYR A 171 -7.13 23.83 4.70
C TYR A 171 -6.10 24.85 4.22
N ALA A 172 -5.72 24.78 2.95
CA ALA A 172 -4.88 25.78 2.33
C ALA A 172 -5.73 26.74 1.47
N LYS A 173 -5.29 28.00 1.38
CA LYS A 173 -5.86 29.02 0.52
C LYS A 173 -4.76 30.02 0.15
N ASN A 174 -4.64 30.35 -1.12
CA ASN A 174 -3.56 31.21 -1.61
C ASN A 174 -2.18 30.80 -1.08
N HIS A 175 -1.86 29.51 -1.15
CA HIS A 175 -0.62 28.88 -0.68
C HIS A 175 -0.40 28.87 0.85
N ASN A 176 -1.25 29.47 1.64
CA ASN A 176 -1.13 29.57 3.09
C ASN A 176 -2.15 28.68 3.82
N LEU A 177 -1.89 28.40 5.10
CA LEU A 177 -2.79 27.62 5.96
C LEU A 177 -3.83 28.53 6.60
N TYR A 178 -5.03 28.00 6.65
CA TYR A 178 -6.19 28.57 7.30
C TYR A 178 -6.93 27.54 8.13
N ILE A 179 -7.62 28.01 9.16
CA ILE A 179 -8.46 27.21 10.03
C ILE A 179 -9.81 27.90 10.20
N LYS A 180 -10.88 27.11 10.23
CA LYS A 180 -12.22 27.55 10.64
C LYS A 180 -12.90 26.53 11.53
N GLY A 181 -13.87 26.94 12.34
CA GLY A 181 -14.61 26.04 13.20
C GLY A 181 -15.58 25.15 12.39
N ASN A 182 -15.90 24.00 12.96
CA ASN A 182 -16.87 23.09 12.40
C ASN A 182 -18.29 23.53 12.79
N LYS A 183 -19.04 24.03 11.82
CA LYS A 183 -20.43 24.50 11.99
C LYS A 183 -21.35 23.42 12.57
N ALA A 184 -21.18 22.17 12.16
CA ALA A 184 -21.94 21.01 12.65
C ALA A 184 -21.83 20.83 14.18
N LEU A 185 -20.74 21.30 14.79
CA LEU A 185 -20.52 21.27 16.24
C LEU A 185 -20.80 22.62 16.92
N GLY A 186 -21.34 23.60 16.21
CA GLY A 186 -21.63 24.94 16.75
C GLY A 186 -20.35 25.74 17.06
N VAL A 187 -19.21 25.41 16.45
CA VAL A 187 -17.96 26.16 16.61
C VAL A 187 -17.97 27.36 15.66
N ASP A 188 -17.44 28.50 16.11
CA ASP A 188 -17.32 29.70 15.30
C ASP A 188 -16.59 29.41 13.99
N THR A 189 -17.25 29.77 12.88
CA THR A 189 -16.75 29.51 11.52
C THR A 189 -15.90 30.64 10.97
N THR A 190 -15.57 31.64 11.77
CA THR A 190 -14.65 32.72 11.35
C THR A 190 -13.32 32.13 10.91
N GLU A 191 -12.90 32.49 9.70
CA GLU A 191 -11.63 32.04 9.12
C GLU A 191 -10.46 32.72 9.82
N VAL A 192 -9.45 31.94 10.20
CA VAL A 192 -8.21 32.43 10.80
C VAL A 192 -7.04 31.96 9.95
N GLN A 193 -6.23 32.90 9.47
CA GLN A 193 -4.98 32.62 8.77
C GLN A 193 -3.89 32.22 9.76
N LEU A 194 -3.21 31.10 9.51
CA LEU A 194 -2.14 30.56 10.38
C LEU A 194 -0.72 30.83 9.85
N THR A 195 -0.56 30.98 8.52
CA THR A 195 0.73 31.21 7.90
C THR A 195 0.66 32.35 6.86
N VAL A 196 1.78 33.01 6.58
CA VAL A 196 1.85 34.15 5.65
C VAL A 196 3.01 34.03 4.64
N ASP A 197 3.79 32.95 4.71
CA ASP A 197 5.00 32.74 3.94
C ASP A 197 4.83 31.77 2.76
N GLY A 198 3.63 31.24 2.57
CA GLY A 198 3.28 30.38 1.45
C GLY A 198 3.21 31.16 0.14
N MET A 199 3.78 30.60 -0.91
CA MET A 199 3.77 31.15 -2.26
C MET A 199 3.87 30.03 -3.30
N LYS A 200 3.73 30.37 -4.56
CA LYS A 200 3.93 29.42 -5.67
C LYS A 200 5.29 28.74 -5.57
N ASP A 201 5.32 27.42 -5.79
CA ASP A 201 6.50 26.56 -5.69
C ASP A 201 7.08 26.44 -4.26
N PHE A 202 6.38 26.98 -3.24
CA PHE A 202 6.65 26.85 -1.81
C PHE A 202 5.35 26.97 -1.02
N SER A 203 4.45 26.03 -1.26
CA SER A 203 3.05 26.09 -0.82
C SER A 203 2.75 25.14 0.34
N TYR A 204 1.79 25.52 1.18
CA TYR A 204 1.15 24.59 2.12
C TYR A 204 0.00 23.81 1.48
N ALA A 205 -0.45 24.19 0.29
CA ALA A 205 -1.44 23.44 -0.46
C ALA A 205 -0.82 22.13 -0.98
N ARG A 206 -1.63 21.09 -1.01
CA ARG A 206 -1.30 19.86 -1.72
C ARG A 206 -1.42 20.13 -3.21
N ASP A 207 -0.69 19.36 -4.02
CA ASP A 207 -0.53 19.60 -5.45
C ASP A 207 -1.83 19.65 -6.26
N ASP A 208 -1.77 20.29 -7.37
CA ASP A 208 -2.64 21.03 -8.25
C ASP A 208 -3.76 20.28 -9.00
N ASP A 209 -3.93 18.98 -8.81
CA ASP A 209 -4.97 18.21 -9.50
C ASP A 209 -6.36 18.28 -8.79
N TYR A 210 -6.48 19.15 -7.78
CA TYR A 210 -7.74 19.35 -7.06
C TYR A 210 -8.43 20.63 -7.48
N GLU A 211 -9.72 20.55 -7.75
CA GLU A 211 -10.55 21.73 -7.95
C GLU A 211 -10.68 22.50 -6.62
N PRO A 212 -10.43 23.82 -6.59
CA PRO A 212 -10.64 24.62 -5.40
C PRO A 212 -12.09 24.57 -4.93
N GLY A 213 -12.33 24.70 -3.62
CA GLY A 213 -13.65 24.97 -3.07
C GLY A 213 -14.20 26.31 -3.52
N GLU A 214 -15.46 26.61 -3.14
CA GLU A 214 -16.17 27.83 -3.58
C GLU A 214 -15.45 29.14 -3.19
N GLU A 215 -14.73 29.13 -2.06
CA GLU A 215 -13.98 30.27 -1.54
C GLU A 215 -12.45 30.14 -1.81
N GLY A 216 -12.06 29.20 -2.66
CA GLY A 216 -10.64 28.92 -2.99
C GLY A 216 -9.94 28.01 -2.00
N GLU A 217 -10.69 27.22 -1.22
CA GLU A 217 -10.11 26.23 -0.31
C GLU A 217 -9.49 25.06 -1.08
N MET A 218 -8.30 24.66 -0.67
CA MET A 218 -7.49 23.59 -1.24
C MET A 218 -7.09 22.59 -0.16
N PRO A 219 -6.90 21.30 -0.52
CA PRO A 219 -6.28 20.33 0.36
C PRO A 219 -4.88 20.81 0.80
N THR A 220 -4.51 20.49 2.04
CA THR A 220 -3.21 20.87 2.60
C THR A 220 -2.27 19.67 2.81
N LEU A 221 -0.96 19.93 2.77
CA LEU A 221 0.10 19.00 3.21
C LEU A 221 0.19 18.89 4.72
N ALA A 222 -0.32 19.91 5.46
CA ALA A 222 -0.23 19.98 6.90
C ALA A 222 -1.10 18.90 7.58
N ARG A 223 -0.64 18.45 8.74
CA ARG A 223 -1.30 17.41 9.52
C ARG A 223 -1.48 17.81 10.97
N TRP A 224 -2.63 17.45 11.52
CA TRP A 224 -2.93 17.63 12.93
C TRP A 224 -2.10 16.71 13.82
N CYS A 225 -1.66 17.24 14.96
CA CYS A 225 -1.19 16.42 16.08
C CYS A 225 -2.38 15.95 16.94
N PRO A 226 -2.21 14.88 17.75
CA PRO A 226 -3.30 14.33 18.58
C PRO A 226 -3.93 15.30 19.57
N ASP A 227 -3.21 16.34 20.02
CA ASP A 227 -3.66 17.32 21.01
C ASP A 227 -4.68 18.34 20.48
N ASN A 228 -4.99 18.33 19.20
CA ASN A 228 -5.88 19.31 18.55
C ASN A 228 -5.37 20.76 18.59
N ARG A 229 -4.13 20.98 18.93
CA ARG A 229 -3.47 22.28 19.06
C ARG A 229 -2.35 22.45 18.07
N HIS A 230 -1.43 21.47 18.03
CA HIS A 230 -0.30 21.54 17.15
C HIS A 230 -0.62 20.95 15.76
N ILE A 231 -0.02 21.55 14.76
CA ILE A 231 -0.04 21.12 13.36
C ILE A 231 1.41 21.09 12.89
N TYR A 232 1.79 20.12 12.08
CA TYR A 232 3.06 20.13 11.39
C TYR A 232 2.87 20.09 9.87
N ALA A 233 3.79 20.69 9.15
CA ALA A 233 3.83 20.65 7.69
C ALA A 233 5.26 20.44 7.21
N VAL A 234 5.46 19.48 6.31
CA VAL A 234 6.68 19.38 5.51
C VAL A 234 6.35 19.93 4.13
N ARG A 235 7.09 20.97 3.74
CA ARG A 235 6.92 21.64 2.43
C ARG A 235 8.13 21.42 1.56
N ASP A 236 7.88 21.43 0.26
CA ASP A 236 8.89 21.40 -0.76
C ASP A 236 9.15 22.83 -1.27
N ASP A 237 10.40 23.32 -1.15
CA ASP A 237 10.84 24.56 -1.76
C ASP A 237 11.42 24.28 -3.15
N ASN A 238 10.59 24.47 -4.16
CA ASN A 238 10.90 24.25 -5.57
C ASN A 238 11.20 25.55 -6.33
N ARG A 239 11.28 26.70 -5.64
CA ARG A 239 11.41 28.02 -6.28
C ARG A 239 12.65 28.16 -7.16
N LYS A 240 13.74 27.48 -6.81
CA LYS A 240 15.01 27.50 -7.57
C LYS A 240 15.09 26.45 -8.66
N LEU A 241 14.14 25.52 -8.74
CA LEU A 241 14.13 24.47 -9.75
C LEU A 241 13.86 25.04 -11.14
N ARG A 242 14.36 24.34 -12.15
CA ARG A 242 14.05 24.62 -13.56
C ARG A 242 12.68 24.08 -13.91
N ASN A 243 12.07 24.67 -14.93
CA ASN A 243 10.84 24.14 -15.50
C ASN A 243 11.18 23.00 -16.48
N PHE A 244 10.41 21.94 -16.40
CA PHE A 244 10.34 20.87 -17.39
C PHE A 244 9.07 21.05 -18.23
N TRP A 245 9.17 20.81 -19.51
CA TRP A 245 8.05 21.00 -20.45
C TRP A 245 7.69 19.68 -21.11
N VAL A 246 6.40 19.36 -21.10
CA VAL A 246 5.82 18.23 -21.82
C VAL A 246 4.81 18.77 -22.83
N ILE A 247 5.00 18.42 -24.09
CA ILE A 247 4.09 18.80 -25.16
C ILE A 247 3.18 17.59 -25.45
N ASN A 248 1.87 17.75 -25.26
CA ASN A 248 0.90 16.80 -25.74
C ASN A 248 0.55 17.14 -27.19
N SER A 249 1.01 16.32 -28.12
CA SER A 249 0.78 16.48 -29.57
C SER A 249 -0.34 15.56 -30.11
N LEU A 250 -1.01 14.80 -29.21
CA LEU A 250 -2.06 13.83 -29.61
C LEU A 250 -3.46 14.44 -29.61
N SER A 251 -3.62 15.66 -29.09
CA SER A 251 -4.90 16.40 -29.13
C SER A 251 -4.99 17.22 -30.41
N ASP A 252 -6.20 17.65 -30.79
CA ASP A 252 -6.46 18.48 -31.99
C ASP A 252 -5.59 19.74 -32.03
N TYR A 253 -5.29 20.32 -30.85
CA TYR A 253 -4.33 21.39 -30.69
C TYR A 253 -3.25 20.97 -29.67
N PRO A 254 -1.96 21.11 -30.01
CA PRO A 254 -0.89 20.82 -29.06
C PRO A 254 -1.03 21.65 -27.78
N SER A 255 -0.86 21.02 -26.64
CA SER A 255 -0.86 21.68 -25.34
C SER A 255 0.46 21.51 -24.61
N LEU A 256 0.89 22.55 -23.90
CA LEU A 256 2.12 22.57 -23.11
C LEU A 256 1.81 22.43 -21.63
N LYS A 257 2.34 21.39 -20.97
CA LYS A 257 2.38 21.29 -19.50
C LYS A 257 3.79 21.66 -19.04
N SER A 258 3.90 22.60 -18.10
CA SER A 258 5.16 23.03 -17.49
C SER A 258 5.09 22.82 -15.99
N TYR A 259 6.11 22.19 -15.40
CA TYR A 259 6.21 21.96 -13.96
C TYR A 259 7.68 21.95 -13.51
N LYS A 260 7.91 22.15 -12.22
CA LYS A 260 9.24 22.08 -11.62
C LYS A 260 9.74 20.64 -11.62
N TYR A 261 11.01 20.47 -12.00
CA TYR A 261 11.63 19.14 -12.06
C TYR A 261 13.13 19.23 -11.80
N GLU A 262 13.66 18.27 -11.08
CA GLU A 262 15.08 18.12 -10.81
C GLU A 262 15.69 16.98 -11.61
N PHE A 263 16.79 17.25 -12.31
CA PHE A 263 17.56 16.25 -13.03
C PHE A 263 18.78 15.80 -12.22
N PRO A 264 19.26 14.56 -12.43
CA PRO A 264 20.55 14.14 -11.89
C PRO A 264 21.65 15.13 -12.27
N GLY A 265 22.40 15.60 -11.28
CA GLY A 265 23.48 16.58 -11.46
C GLY A 265 23.05 18.04 -11.43
N ASP A 266 21.77 18.36 -11.29
CA ASP A 266 21.33 19.75 -11.11
C ASP A 266 21.91 20.34 -9.82
N LYS A 267 22.32 21.63 -9.91
CA LYS A 267 22.83 22.40 -8.78
C LYS A 267 21.75 22.69 -7.74
N TYR A 268 20.53 22.93 -8.20
CA TYR A 268 19.39 23.25 -7.35
C TYR A 268 18.40 22.10 -7.39
N VAL A 269 18.03 21.62 -6.22
CA VAL A 269 17.07 20.54 -6.00
C VAL A 269 16.04 20.99 -4.99
N THR A 270 14.97 20.24 -4.88
CA THR A 270 13.93 20.43 -3.84
C THR A 270 14.58 20.51 -2.47
N GLN A 271 14.21 21.53 -1.69
CA GLN A 271 14.60 21.69 -0.29
C GLN A 271 13.38 21.42 0.59
N ASN A 272 13.54 20.67 1.67
CA ASN A 272 12.43 20.39 2.59
C ASN A 272 12.45 21.36 3.77
N ASP A 273 11.27 21.82 4.16
CA ASP A 273 11.02 22.71 5.30
C ASP A 273 10.02 22.03 6.25
N LEU A 274 10.36 21.90 7.53
CA LEU A 274 9.46 21.42 8.55
C LEU A 274 9.00 22.58 9.43
N THR A 275 7.72 22.93 9.28
CA THR A 275 7.07 23.99 10.07
C THR A 275 6.14 23.39 11.12
N ILE A 276 6.25 23.85 12.35
CA ILE A 276 5.35 23.54 13.46
C ILE A 276 4.47 24.76 13.72
N ILE A 277 3.16 24.52 13.74
CA ILE A 277 2.14 25.56 13.93
C ILE A 277 1.39 25.29 15.22
N ASP A 278 1.23 26.31 16.05
CA ASP A 278 0.38 26.33 17.24
C ASP A 278 -0.84 27.20 16.98
N ILE A 279 -2.03 26.61 16.96
CA ILE A 279 -3.27 27.34 16.63
C ILE A 279 -3.74 28.26 17.77
N ILE A 280 -3.32 28.01 19.01
CA ILE A 280 -3.68 28.82 20.18
C ILE A 280 -2.81 30.08 20.22
N GLU A 281 -1.50 29.90 20.13
CA GLU A 281 -0.53 31.00 20.11
C GLU A 281 -0.48 31.70 18.74
N LYS A 282 -1.14 31.13 17.72
CA LYS A 282 -1.12 31.61 16.32
C LYS A 282 0.30 31.82 15.80
N THR A 283 1.16 30.86 16.09
CA THR A 283 2.56 30.90 15.66
C THR A 283 2.86 29.78 14.67
N ALA A 284 3.65 30.08 13.65
CA ALA A 284 4.22 29.11 12.73
C ALA A 284 5.74 29.29 12.76
N LYS A 285 6.45 28.22 13.13
CA LYS A 285 7.90 28.27 13.33
C LYS A 285 8.57 27.11 12.61
N LYS A 286 9.65 27.41 11.89
CA LYS A 286 10.50 26.41 11.26
C LYS A 286 11.33 25.67 12.30
N ALA A 287 11.37 24.35 12.22
CA ALA A 287 12.32 23.52 12.99
C ALA A 287 13.66 23.47 12.25
N GLU A 288 14.78 23.55 12.98
CA GLU A 288 16.14 23.48 12.44
C GLU A 288 16.52 22.02 12.18
N ILE A 289 16.04 21.48 11.04
CA ILE A 289 16.23 20.07 10.65
C ILE A 289 17.43 19.85 9.72
N ASP A 290 18.06 20.93 9.26
CA ASP A 290 19.10 20.84 8.24
C ASP A 290 20.39 20.24 8.81
N LYS A 291 20.89 19.17 8.19
CA LYS A 291 22.18 18.53 8.46
C LYS A 291 23.04 18.54 7.20
N TRP A 292 22.44 18.23 6.08
CA TRP A 292 23.08 18.26 4.76
C TRP A 292 22.48 19.37 3.91
N GLN A 293 23.28 19.88 2.98
CA GLN A 293 22.82 20.94 2.07
C GLN A 293 21.56 20.52 1.32
N ASP A 294 21.53 19.26 0.85
CA ASP A 294 20.42 18.66 0.13
C ASP A 294 19.99 17.40 0.86
N GLN A 295 18.74 17.35 1.29
CA GLN A 295 18.19 16.22 2.05
C GLN A 295 16.70 16.06 1.79
N TYR A 296 16.21 14.83 1.99
CA TYR A 296 14.79 14.50 2.00
C TYR A 296 14.32 14.35 3.44
N VAL A 297 13.13 14.84 3.74
CA VAL A 297 12.54 14.76 5.09
C VAL A 297 11.19 14.07 5.02
N MET A 298 11.02 13.04 5.83
CA MET A 298 9.77 12.28 5.90
C MET A 298 9.29 12.16 7.35
N PRO A 299 8.12 12.71 7.69
CA PRO A 299 7.49 12.48 8.99
C PRO A 299 7.14 11.00 9.18
N LEU A 300 7.38 10.47 10.37
CA LEU A 300 7.13 9.08 10.71
C LEU A 300 5.96 8.92 11.70
N TYR A 301 6.01 9.63 12.83
CA TYR A 301 5.05 9.42 13.91
C TYR A 301 5.01 10.63 14.87
N VAL A 302 3.83 10.97 15.37
CA VAL A 302 3.65 11.94 16.45
C VAL A 302 3.22 11.20 17.72
N THR A 303 3.86 11.48 18.85
CA THR A 303 3.48 10.88 20.14
C THR A 303 2.05 11.28 20.55
N SER A 304 1.36 10.41 21.29
CA SER A 304 -0.03 10.62 21.70
C SER A 304 -0.23 11.85 22.56
N ASP A 305 0.81 12.24 23.32
CA ASP A 305 0.87 13.48 24.11
C ASP A 305 1.26 14.72 23.26
N SER A 306 1.47 14.54 21.97
CA SER A 306 1.93 15.59 21.05
C SER A 306 3.20 16.30 21.48
N LYS A 307 4.08 15.61 22.21
CA LYS A 307 5.36 16.18 22.65
C LYS A 307 6.44 16.08 21.59
N TYR A 308 6.46 14.97 20.83
CA TYR A 308 7.49 14.71 19.83
C TYR A 308 6.88 14.30 18.49
N LEU A 309 7.46 14.82 17.41
CA LEU A 309 7.32 14.32 16.06
C LEU A 309 8.61 13.59 15.68
N PHE A 310 8.50 12.31 15.35
CA PHE A 310 9.60 11.53 14.77
C PHE A 310 9.62 11.72 13.27
N PHE A 311 10.80 11.87 12.69
CA PHE A 311 10.98 11.99 11.25
C PHE A 311 12.29 11.34 10.82
N GLU A 312 12.35 10.97 9.56
CA GLU A 312 13.58 10.53 8.88
C GLU A 312 14.08 11.68 8.02
N ARG A 313 15.38 11.93 8.04
CA ARG A 313 16.04 12.73 7.03
C ARG A 313 17.09 11.89 6.31
N THR A 314 17.15 12.01 4.99
CA THR A 314 18.04 11.24 4.14
C THR A 314 18.81 12.19 3.25
N LYS A 315 20.13 12.07 3.22
CA LYS A 315 20.99 12.84 2.34
C LYS A 315 20.66 12.53 0.88
N ARG A 316 20.72 13.53 0.01
CA ARG A 316 20.38 13.39 -1.41
C ARG A 316 21.10 12.24 -2.11
N THR A 317 22.33 11.95 -1.74
CA THR A 317 23.16 10.88 -2.30
C THR A 317 22.76 9.49 -1.82
N TRP A 318 21.81 9.39 -0.88
CA TRP A 318 21.32 8.14 -0.29
C TRP A 318 22.39 7.29 0.40
N ASP A 319 23.50 7.90 0.82
CA ASP A 319 24.58 7.24 1.56
C ASP A 319 24.50 7.48 3.07
N GLU A 320 23.65 8.42 3.53
CA GLU A 320 23.45 8.71 4.94
C GLU A 320 21.96 8.92 5.26
N VAL A 321 21.53 8.42 6.41
CA VAL A 321 20.17 8.56 6.92
C VAL A 321 20.17 8.72 8.42
N ASP A 322 19.31 9.60 8.93
CA ASP A 322 19.03 9.77 10.34
C ASP A 322 17.55 9.52 10.64
N VAL A 323 17.29 8.87 11.78
CA VAL A 323 15.98 8.94 12.44
C VAL A 323 16.09 9.97 13.54
N CYS A 324 15.23 10.96 13.51
CA CYS A 324 15.25 12.10 14.41
C CYS A 324 13.91 12.27 15.14
N SER A 325 13.91 13.04 16.23
CA SER A 325 12.71 13.60 16.81
C SER A 325 12.83 15.11 16.95
N VAL A 326 11.72 15.82 16.81
CA VAL A 326 11.60 17.23 17.17
C VAL A 326 10.58 17.39 18.29
N ASN A 327 10.94 18.17 19.32
CA ASN A 327 10.01 18.57 20.36
C ASN A 327 9.08 19.67 19.80
N LEU A 328 7.77 19.42 19.79
CA LEU A 328 6.80 20.31 19.15
C LEU A 328 6.68 21.69 19.86
N SER A 329 7.04 21.77 21.14
CA SER A 329 6.98 23.04 21.90
C SER A 329 8.28 23.84 21.85
N THR A 330 9.44 23.16 22.00
CA THR A 330 10.76 23.82 22.05
C THR A 330 11.43 23.91 20.68
N LEU A 331 11.01 23.10 19.71
CA LEU A 331 11.61 22.90 18.39
C LEU A 331 13.01 22.27 18.43
N GLU A 332 13.43 21.77 19.58
CA GLU A 332 14.69 21.05 19.72
C GLU A 332 14.67 19.76 18.90
N VAL A 333 15.63 19.61 18.01
CA VAL A 333 15.82 18.42 17.16
C VAL A 333 16.89 17.53 17.79
N LYS A 334 16.54 16.25 17.98
CA LYS A 334 17.45 15.20 18.47
C LYS A 334 17.65 14.15 17.39
N GLU A 335 18.90 13.87 17.01
CA GLU A 335 19.27 12.69 16.24
C GLU A 335 19.22 11.45 17.16
N ILE A 336 18.50 10.43 16.74
CA ILE A 336 18.28 9.19 17.50
C ILE A 336 19.11 8.05 16.91
N ILE A 337 19.02 7.86 15.59
CA ILE A 337 19.77 6.84 14.87
C ILE A 337 20.45 7.53 13.70
N HIS A 338 21.74 7.27 13.52
CA HIS A 338 22.50 7.63 12.34
C HIS A 338 23.05 6.38 11.67
N GLU A 339 22.92 6.29 10.34
CA GLU A 339 23.51 5.21 9.56
C GLU A 339 24.13 5.75 8.26
N GLU A 340 25.33 5.25 7.96
CA GLU A 340 26.05 5.50 6.72
C GLU A 340 26.15 4.19 5.93
N ASP A 341 25.68 4.20 4.68
CA ASP A 341 25.69 3.05 3.75
C ASP A 341 26.52 3.36 2.52
N LYS A 342 27.53 2.57 2.25
CA LYS A 342 28.39 2.74 1.06
C LYS A 342 28.21 1.60 0.07
N PRO A 343 28.03 1.88 -1.23
CA PRO A 343 28.08 3.21 -1.87
C PRO A 343 26.80 4.03 -1.73
N TYR A 344 25.65 3.42 -1.45
CA TYR A 344 24.37 4.07 -1.19
C TYR A 344 23.37 3.06 -0.62
N ARG A 345 22.34 3.56 0.04
CA ARG A 345 21.21 2.80 0.55
C ARG A 345 20.10 2.70 -0.50
N ASP A 346 19.52 1.51 -0.68
CA ASP A 346 18.36 1.35 -1.55
C ASP A 346 17.13 2.08 -0.94
N PRO A 347 16.58 3.12 -1.61
CA PRO A 347 15.41 3.83 -1.12
C PRO A 347 14.16 2.94 -0.99
N HIS A 348 14.07 1.85 -1.76
CA HIS A 348 12.97 0.89 -1.67
C HIS A 348 13.10 -0.07 -0.48
N ALA A 349 14.30 -0.20 0.05
CA ALA A 349 14.59 -1.06 1.21
C ALA A 349 14.40 -0.33 2.55
N ARG A 350 14.01 0.95 2.52
CA ARG A 350 13.78 1.77 3.71
C ARG A 350 12.57 1.28 4.48
N ASN A 351 12.72 1.03 5.79
CA ASN A 351 11.61 0.74 6.67
C ASN A 351 11.95 1.11 8.12
N VAL A 352 11.14 2.00 8.68
CA VAL A 352 11.20 2.43 10.08
C VAL A 352 9.80 2.33 10.67
N ALA A 353 9.65 1.67 11.81
CA ALA A 353 8.40 1.63 12.55
C ALA A 353 8.60 2.17 13.96
N ILE A 354 7.83 3.20 14.31
CA ILE A 354 7.80 3.79 15.64
C ILE A 354 6.64 3.17 16.41
N LEU A 355 6.91 2.54 17.54
CA LEU A 355 5.94 1.80 18.32
C LEU A 355 5.91 2.27 19.77
N ASN A 356 4.88 1.83 20.50
CA ASN A 356 4.75 2.07 21.94
C ASN A 356 4.97 3.54 22.30
N ASP A 357 4.34 4.41 21.51
CA ASP A 357 4.38 5.86 21.67
C ASP A 357 5.82 6.44 21.65
N GLY A 358 6.60 5.97 20.67
CA GLY A 358 7.98 6.40 20.45
C GLY A 358 9.02 5.73 21.34
N LYS A 359 8.65 4.76 22.21
CA LYS A 359 9.59 4.06 23.08
C LYS A 359 10.38 2.97 22.38
N ASP A 360 9.80 2.39 21.33
CA ASP A 360 10.43 1.35 20.52
C ASP A 360 10.56 1.84 19.08
N ILE A 361 11.73 1.71 18.49
CA ILE A 361 12.02 2.06 17.09
C ILE A 361 12.56 0.82 16.40
N LEU A 362 11.84 0.31 15.43
CA LEU A 362 12.30 -0.78 14.59
C LEU A 362 12.91 -0.19 13.32
N PHE A 363 14.17 -0.42 13.12
CA PHE A 363 14.95 0.16 12.02
C PHE A 363 15.53 -0.95 11.15
N ARG A 364 15.26 -0.90 9.84
CA ARG A 364 15.88 -1.81 8.87
C ARG A 364 17.20 -1.24 8.37
N SER A 365 18.25 -2.02 8.49
CA SER A 365 19.61 -1.65 8.12
C SER A 365 20.29 -2.74 7.29
N GLU A 366 21.18 -2.35 6.40
CA GLU A 366 22.00 -3.23 5.58
C GLU A 366 23.48 -3.30 6.05
N ARG A 367 23.77 -2.82 7.28
CA ARG A 367 25.12 -2.72 7.88
C ARG A 367 25.94 -4.01 7.89
N THR A 368 25.30 -5.18 7.77
CA THR A 368 25.97 -6.48 7.71
C THR A 368 26.18 -6.99 6.27
N GLY A 369 25.78 -6.20 5.26
CA GLY A 369 25.68 -6.62 3.86
C GLY A 369 24.36 -7.33 3.53
N TRP A 370 23.48 -7.50 4.53
CA TRP A 370 22.15 -8.09 4.41
C TRP A 370 21.13 -7.18 5.12
N GLY A 371 19.93 -7.07 4.56
CA GLY A 371 18.88 -6.25 5.16
C GLY A 371 18.26 -6.92 6.38
N HIS A 372 18.41 -6.33 7.56
CA HIS A 372 17.89 -6.85 8.82
C HIS A 372 17.24 -5.79 9.68
N TYR A 373 16.38 -6.20 10.62
CA TYR A 373 15.73 -5.31 11.57
C TYR A 373 16.46 -5.28 12.90
N TYR A 374 16.56 -4.06 13.44
CA TYR A 374 17.19 -3.72 14.72
C TYR A 374 16.19 -2.97 15.57
N HIS A 375 16.15 -3.28 16.86
CA HIS A 375 15.30 -2.63 17.83
C HIS A 375 16.10 -1.62 18.63
N TYR A 376 15.68 -0.35 18.61
CA TYR A 376 16.25 0.75 19.38
C TYR A 376 15.23 1.31 20.35
N ASP A 377 15.71 1.93 21.44
CA ASP A 377 14.88 2.77 22.29
C ASP A 377 14.81 4.22 21.76
N ARG A 378 14.01 5.06 22.44
CA ARG A 378 13.85 6.48 22.11
C ARG A 378 15.15 7.27 22.19
N ASP A 379 16.11 6.83 23.02
CA ASP A 379 17.37 7.52 23.21
C ASP A 379 18.43 7.14 22.18
N GLY A 380 18.14 6.18 21.32
CA GLY A 380 19.03 5.69 20.26
C GLY A 380 19.89 4.52 20.71
N ASN A 381 19.63 3.93 21.89
CA ASN A 381 20.36 2.75 22.31
C ASN A 381 19.82 1.51 21.60
N LEU A 382 20.72 0.74 20.97
CA LEU A 382 20.39 -0.55 20.38
C LEU A 382 20.02 -1.54 21.49
N LYS A 383 18.77 -2.02 21.48
CA LYS A 383 18.25 -3.01 22.43
C LYS A 383 18.66 -4.42 22.02
N ASN A 384 18.41 -4.75 20.77
CA ASN A 384 18.76 -6.05 20.19
C ASN A 384 18.71 -6.04 18.66
N THR A 385 19.41 -6.98 18.07
CA THR A 385 19.22 -7.41 16.69
C THR A 385 18.01 -8.34 16.65
N MET A 386 17.02 -8.03 15.80
CA MET A 386 15.81 -8.85 15.67
C MET A 386 16.00 -10.00 14.69
N THR A 387 16.71 -9.74 13.59
CA THR A 387 16.97 -10.73 12.53
C THR A 387 18.42 -10.69 12.09
N SER A 388 18.98 -11.82 11.68
CA SER A 388 20.35 -11.93 11.20
C SER A 388 20.53 -13.06 10.20
N GLY A 389 21.72 -13.15 9.57
CA GLY A 389 22.13 -14.23 8.68
C GLY A 389 22.20 -13.83 7.20
N GLU A 390 22.51 -14.81 6.32
CA GLU A 390 22.70 -14.58 4.89
C GLU A 390 21.36 -14.67 4.12
N TRP A 391 20.49 -13.69 4.35
CA TRP A 391 19.19 -13.53 3.70
C TRP A 391 18.70 -12.09 3.89
N VAL A 392 17.65 -11.68 3.18
CA VAL A 392 17.17 -10.30 3.19
C VAL A 392 15.77 -10.24 3.78
N THR A 393 15.54 -9.35 4.76
CA THR A 393 14.20 -8.97 5.20
C THR A 393 13.59 -7.97 4.24
N GLY A 394 12.33 -8.17 3.90
CA GLY A 394 11.49 -7.21 3.20
C GLY A 394 10.80 -6.23 4.15
N TYR A 395 9.64 -5.74 3.73
CA TYR A 395 8.83 -4.83 4.56
C TYR A 395 8.04 -5.59 5.64
N ILE A 396 7.70 -4.85 6.69
CA ILE A 396 6.80 -5.32 7.73
C ILE A 396 5.38 -5.39 7.15
N ASN A 397 4.77 -6.56 7.22
CA ASN A 397 3.38 -6.77 6.80
C ASN A 397 2.40 -6.35 7.90
N SER A 398 2.67 -6.74 9.15
CA SER A 398 1.82 -6.42 10.30
C SER A 398 2.60 -6.46 11.62
N ILE A 399 2.09 -5.79 12.64
CA ILE A 399 2.69 -5.75 13.98
C ILE A 399 1.61 -6.03 15.04
N ASP A 400 1.82 -7.07 15.84
CA ASP A 400 1.05 -7.33 17.07
C ASP A 400 1.79 -6.69 18.25
N THR A 401 1.40 -5.46 18.58
CA THR A 401 2.05 -4.69 19.65
C THR A 401 1.79 -5.29 21.02
N LEU A 402 0.66 -5.99 21.23
CA LEU A 402 0.32 -6.63 22.50
C LEU A 402 1.19 -7.86 22.76
N LYS A 403 1.43 -8.67 21.73
CA LYS A 403 2.30 -9.86 21.82
C LYS A 403 3.76 -9.53 21.52
N ARG A 404 4.06 -8.29 21.16
CA ARG A 404 5.38 -7.81 20.74
C ARG A 404 5.99 -8.66 19.61
N LYS A 405 5.16 -8.90 18.56
CA LYS A 405 5.52 -9.67 17.38
C LYS A 405 5.43 -8.81 16.12
N VAL A 406 6.38 -9.02 15.22
CA VAL A 406 6.41 -8.45 13.88
C VAL A 406 6.24 -9.57 12.87
N TYR A 407 5.35 -9.36 11.92
CA TYR A 407 5.17 -10.23 10.77
C TYR A 407 5.77 -9.53 9.56
N LEU A 408 6.81 -10.11 9.00
CA LEU A 408 7.54 -9.50 7.89
C LEU A 408 7.80 -10.49 6.76
N TYR A 409 7.99 -9.95 5.60
CA TYR A 409 8.46 -10.74 4.46
C TYR A 409 9.98 -10.86 4.45
N GLY A 410 10.47 -11.95 3.85
CA GLY A 410 11.89 -12.16 3.65
C GLY A 410 12.18 -13.01 2.43
N TYR A 411 13.42 -12.94 1.96
CA TYR A 411 13.88 -13.53 0.72
C TYR A 411 15.12 -14.38 0.97
N GLY A 412 15.21 -15.52 0.28
CA GLY A 412 16.43 -16.32 0.20
C GLY A 412 16.86 -17.01 1.50
N LYS A 413 16.03 -17.00 2.56
CA LYS A 413 16.32 -17.72 3.82
C LYS A 413 16.20 -19.23 3.64
N ASP A 414 15.11 -19.69 3.03
CA ASP A 414 14.96 -21.10 2.67
C ASP A 414 15.64 -21.36 1.32
N LYS A 415 16.71 -22.18 1.34
CA LYS A 415 17.47 -22.49 0.13
C LYS A 415 16.74 -23.43 -0.85
N LYS A 416 15.60 -23.99 -0.44
CA LYS A 416 14.76 -24.85 -1.30
C LYS A 416 13.72 -24.07 -2.09
N VAL A 417 13.45 -22.85 -1.69
CA VAL A 417 12.48 -21.94 -2.32
C VAL A 417 13.25 -20.97 -3.23
N ASN A 418 12.61 -20.56 -4.32
CA ASN A 418 13.17 -19.52 -5.18
C ASN A 418 13.47 -18.25 -4.34
N PRO A 419 14.74 -17.77 -4.33
CA PRO A 419 15.15 -16.65 -3.46
C PRO A 419 14.47 -15.33 -3.78
N PHE A 420 13.72 -15.22 -4.88
CA PHE A 420 12.97 -14.02 -5.23
C PHE A 420 11.53 -14.02 -4.69
N TYR A 421 11.05 -15.13 -4.11
CA TYR A 421 9.72 -15.17 -3.53
C TYR A 421 9.69 -14.62 -2.11
N TYR A 422 8.64 -13.87 -1.80
CA TYR A 422 8.36 -13.37 -0.46
C TYR A 422 7.82 -14.50 0.40
N MET A 423 8.56 -14.81 1.45
CA MET A 423 8.13 -15.74 2.49
C MET A 423 7.78 -14.95 3.74
N LEU A 424 6.72 -15.35 4.44
CA LEU A 424 6.29 -14.70 5.67
C LEU A 424 7.00 -15.30 6.89
N TYR A 425 7.45 -14.42 7.78
CA TYR A 425 8.09 -14.79 9.05
C TYR A 425 7.46 -14.03 10.22
N GLU A 426 7.34 -14.71 11.39
CA GLU A 426 7.13 -14.08 12.68
C GLU A 426 8.48 -13.78 13.33
N VAL A 427 8.64 -12.57 13.85
CA VAL A 427 9.84 -12.09 14.54
C VAL A 427 9.44 -11.51 15.88
N ASP A 428 10.23 -11.77 16.92
CA ASP A 428 10.07 -11.16 18.24
C ASP A 428 10.75 -9.78 18.27
N ILE A 429 10.08 -8.78 18.86
CA ILE A 429 10.68 -7.44 18.96
C ILE A 429 11.87 -7.44 19.92
N ASP A 430 11.82 -8.23 21.00
CA ASP A 430 12.73 -8.16 22.12
C ASP A 430 13.90 -9.14 22.09
N LYS A 431 13.94 -10.01 21.07
CA LYS A 431 15.02 -10.99 20.90
C LYS A 431 15.23 -11.36 19.45
N GLU A 432 16.44 -11.83 19.17
CA GLU A 432 16.80 -12.33 17.87
C GLU A 432 16.12 -13.68 17.55
N GLY A 433 15.69 -13.82 16.32
CA GLY A 433 15.17 -15.06 15.76
C GLY A 433 13.94 -14.88 14.90
N VAL A 434 13.72 -15.83 14.01
CA VAL A 434 12.57 -15.83 13.08
C VAL A 434 11.89 -17.18 13.05
N THR A 435 10.58 -17.19 12.98
CA THR A 435 9.75 -18.38 12.79
C THR A 435 9.07 -18.31 11.42
N PRO A 436 9.28 -19.27 10.51
CA PRO A 436 8.61 -19.26 9.21
C PRO A 436 7.11 -19.53 9.39
N LEU A 437 6.25 -18.73 8.73
CA LEU A 437 4.81 -18.89 8.67
C LEU A 437 4.32 -19.32 7.29
N SER A 438 5.10 -19.13 6.25
CA SER A 438 4.90 -19.70 4.93
C SER A 438 6.03 -20.68 4.60
N THR A 439 5.67 -21.84 4.05
CA THR A 439 6.59 -22.91 3.69
C THR A 439 6.39 -23.41 2.27
N GLU A 440 5.30 -22.97 1.63
CA GLU A 440 4.95 -23.34 0.26
C GLU A 440 5.82 -22.55 -0.73
N ASP A 441 6.29 -23.22 -1.76
CA ASP A 441 7.10 -22.61 -2.82
C ASP A 441 6.22 -21.70 -3.71
N GLY A 442 6.26 -20.40 -3.44
CA GLY A 442 5.49 -19.39 -4.15
C GLY A 442 5.68 -17.99 -3.57
N GLN A 443 5.20 -17.01 -4.32
CA GLN A 443 5.10 -15.64 -3.87
C GLN A 443 3.88 -15.49 -2.96
N HIS A 444 4.08 -15.14 -1.69
CA HIS A 444 3.01 -14.99 -0.69
C HIS A 444 2.53 -13.55 -0.57
N ASN A 445 1.21 -13.40 -0.50
CA ASN A 445 0.53 -12.14 -0.17
C ASN A 445 -0.43 -12.39 0.99
N VAL A 446 -0.14 -11.81 2.13
CA VAL A 446 -0.79 -12.13 3.41
C VAL A 446 -1.61 -10.96 3.93
N SER A 447 -2.83 -11.25 4.37
CA SER A 447 -3.73 -10.33 5.06
C SER A 447 -4.10 -10.89 6.43
N PHE A 448 -3.54 -10.30 7.50
CA PHE A 448 -3.89 -10.66 8.88
C PHE A 448 -5.27 -10.14 9.26
N LEU A 449 -6.00 -10.92 10.06
CA LEU A 449 -7.13 -10.40 10.81
C LEU A 449 -6.61 -9.58 12.01
N LYS A 450 -7.40 -8.64 12.51
CA LYS A 450 -7.00 -7.70 13.58
C LYS A 450 -6.44 -8.38 14.83
N SER A 451 -6.95 -9.56 15.16
CA SER A 451 -6.48 -10.33 16.32
C SER A 451 -5.08 -10.93 16.16
N HIS A 452 -4.57 -11.01 14.92
CA HIS A 452 -3.37 -11.77 14.53
C HIS A 452 -3.43 -13.27 14.88
N ASN A 453 -4.62 -13.83 15.17
CA ASN A 453 -4.78 -15.26 15.39
C ASN A 453 -4.91 -16.04 14.08
N TYR A 454 -5.36 -15.36 13.02
CA TYR A 454 -5.57 -15.92 11.70
C TYR A 454 -5.14 -14.94 10.62
N TYR A 455 -4.85 -15.48 9.45
CA TYR A 455 -4.56 -14.68 8.26
C TYR A 455 -4.98 -15.41 6.99
N VAL A 456 -5.30 -14.64 5.97
CA VAL A 456 -5.49 -15.12 4.61
C VAL A 456 -4.16 -15.05 3.88
N ASP A 457 -3.72 -16.17 3.34
CA ASP A 457 -2.50 -16.30 2.54
C ASP A 457 -2.88 -16.64 1.10
N THR A 458 -2.64 -15.70 0.20
CA THR A 458 -2.77 -15.92 -1.24
C THR A 458 -1.38 -16.08 -1.82
N TYR A 459 -1.05 -17.27 -2.33
CA TYR A 459 0.26 -17.52 -2.90
C TYR A 459 0.18 -18.15 -4.29
N SER A 460 1.12 -17.80 -5.13
CA SER A 460 1.20 -18.24 -6.53
C SER A 460 2.64 -18.21 -7.06
N ARG A 461 2.82 -18.82 -8.23
CA ARG A 461 4.01 -18.68 -9.07
C ARG A 461 3.58 -18.40 -10.50
N VAL A 462 4.52 -18.04 -11.36
CA VAL A 462 4.24 -17.85 -12.79
C VAL A 462 3.70 -19.12 -13.48
N ASP A 463 4.04 -20.31 -12.93
CA ASP A 463 3.63 -21.63 -13.41
C ASP A 463 2.58 -22.31 -12.49
N MET A 464 2.05 -21.60 -11.49
CA MET A 464 1.07 -22.13 -10.54
C MET A 464 -0.06 -21.13 -10.32
N GLU A 465 -1.30 -21.63 -10.43
CA GLU A 465 -2.50 -20.87 -10.10
C GLU A 465 -2.49 -20.39 -8.64
N PRO A 466 -3.08 -19.22 -8.35
CA PRO A 466 -3.18 -18.75 -6.99
C PRO A 466 -3.91 -19.75 -6.07
N LYS A 467 -3.39 -19.90 -4.87
CA LYS A 467 -4.01 -20.62 -3.77
C LYS A 467 -4.42 -19.61 -2.70
N ILE A 468 -5.67 -19.68 -2.25
CA ILE A 468 -6.25 -18.74 -1.29
C ILE A 468 -6.59 -19.50 -0.03
N MET A 469 -5.73 -19.41 0.99
CA MET A 469 -5.78 -20.23 2.19
C MET A 469 -6.06 -19.39 3.43
N LEU A 470 -6.87 -19.93 4.32
CA LEU A 470 -6.96 -19.46 5.71
C LEU A 470 -5.95 -20.25 6.53
N LYS A 471 -5.08 -19.54 7.25
CA LYS A 471 -4.08 -20.11 8.14
C LYS A 471 -4.24 -19.58 9.56
N ASP A 472 -3.83 -20.37 10.54
CA ASP A 472 -3.69 -19.91 11.92
C ASP A 472 -2.37 -19.14 12.10
N ARG A 473 -2.21 -18.48 13.26
CA ARG A 473 -1.00 -17.70 13.60
C ARG A 473 0.32 -18.48 13.57
N LYS A 474 0.26 -19.82 13.53
CA LYS A 474 1.45 -20.69 13.44
C LYS A 474 1.76 -21.14 12.01
N GLY A 475 0.99 -20.66 11.03
CA GLY A 475 1.16 -21.04 9.64
C GLY A 475 0.42 -22.32 9.22
N LYS A 476 -0.33 -22.95 10.15
CA LYS A 476 -1.10 -24.16 9.83
C LYS A 476 -2.31 -23.80 8.97
N VAL A 477 -2.47 -24.47 7.85
CA VAL A 477 -3.65 -24.36 6.98
C VAL A 477 -4.89 -24.86 7.71
N ILE A 478 -5.93 -24.02 7.76
CA ILE A 478 -7.26 -24.36 8.29
C ILE A 478 -8.15 -24.83 7.14
N MET A 479 -8.21 -24.04 6.05
CA MET A 479 -9.00 -24.39 4.87
C MET A 479 -8.56 -23.60 3.63
N GLU A 480 -8.94 -24.09 2.46
CA GLU A 480 -8.96 -23.31 1.21
C GLU A 480 -10.23 -22.45 1.16
N LEU A 481 -10.07 -21.14 0.99
CA LEU A 481 -11.21 -20.21 1.03
C LEU A 481 -11.93 -20.12 -0.32
N ALA A 482 -11.20 -20.11 -1.42
CA ALA A 482 -11.75 -20.06 -2.77
C ALA A 482 -10.73 -20.60 -3.78
N LYS A 483 -11.22 -20.99 -4.95
CA LYS A 483 -10.40 -21.34 -6.13
C LYS A 483 -10.60 -20.27 -7.19
N PRO A 484 -9.53 -19.72 -7.77
CA PRO A 484 -9.65 -18.79 -8.90
C PRO A 484 -10.47 -19.38 -10.04
N ASP A 485 -11.31 -18.55 -10.64
CA ASP A 485 -12.02 -18.89 -11.87
C ASP A 485 -11.18 -18.42 -13.08
N LEU A 486 -10.51 -19.37 -13.72
CA LEU A 486 -9.58 -19.12 -14.82
C LEU A 486 -10.10 -19.65 -16.18
N ASP A 487 -11.33 -20.10 -16.26
CA ASP A 487 -11.89 -20.74 -17.46
C ASP A 487 -11.79 -19.79 -18.67
N LEU A 488 -12.13 -18.52 -18.51
CA LEU A 488 -12.02 -17.53 -19.60
C LEU A 488 -10.55 -17.16 -19.91
N VAL A 489 -9.65 -17.26 -18.96
CA VAL A 489 -8.21 -17.02 -19.17
C VAL A 489 -7.66 -18.11 -20.10
N TYR A 490 -7.98 -19.37 -19.81
CA TYR A 490 -7.59 -20.50 -20.66
C TYR A 490 -8.27 -20.45 -22.04
N ALA A 491 -9.57 -20.14 -22.08
CA ALA A 491 -10.31 -19.98 -23.34
C ALA A 491 -9.76 -18.84 -24.21
N ALA A 492 -9.17 -17.80 -23.61
CA ALA A 492 -8.49 -16.72 -24.33
C ALA A 492 -7.13 -17.12 -24.90
N GLY A 493 -6.67 -18.35 -24.63
CA GLY A 493 -5.43 -18.90 -25.18
C GLY A 493 -4.21 -18.81 -24.26
N TRP A 494 -4.39 -18.42 -22.97
CA TRP A 494 -3.30 -18.46 -22.02
C TRP A 494 -2.86 -19.91 -21.78
N LYS A 495 -1.56 -20.12 -21.75
CA LYS A 495 -0.96 -21.40 -21.42
C LYS A 495 -0.02 -21.21 -20.24
N LYS A 496 0.00 -22.20 -19.35
CA LYS A 496 0.91 -22.22 -18.22
C LYS A 496 2.35 -22.14 -18.74
N PRO A 497 3.18 -21.18 -18.27
CA PRO A 497 4.58 -21.10 -18.68
C PRO A 497 5.35 -22.32 -18.21
N GLU A 498 6.26 -22.79 -19.05
CA GLU A 498 7.24 -23.79 -18.67
C GLU A 498 8.50 -23.06 -18.17
N SER A 499 9.02 -23.44 -16.98
CA SER A 499 10.26 -22.89 -16.50
C SER A 499 11.44 -23.47 -17.31
N ALA A 500 12.02 -22.64 -18.17
CA ALA A 500 13.25 -22.98 -18.86
C ALA A 500 14.45 -22.36 -18.11
N PHE A 501 15.23 -23.17 -17.40
CA PHE A 501 16.55 -22.76 -16.96
C PHE A 501 17.51 -22.94 -18.15
N PRO A 502 18.10 -21.86 -18.69
CA PRO A 502 19.15 -22.02 -19.70
C PRO A 502 20.29 -22.82 -19.08
N GLN A 503 20.64 -23.96 -19.67
CA GLN A 503 21.71 -24.84 -19.19
C GLN A 503 23.10 -24.17 -19.11
N TRP A 504 23.24 -22.97 -19.67
CA TRP A 504 24.51 -22.22 -19.74
C TRP A 504 24.59 -21.02 -18.80
N VAL A 505 23.60 -20.78 -17.94
CA VAL A 505 23.78 -19.84 -16.81
C VAL A 505 24.73 -20.51 -15.84
N PRO A 506 26.02 -20.05 -15.70
CA PRO A 506 26.93 -20.61 -14.71
C PRO A 506 26.25 -20.54 -13.35
N ARG A 507 26.24 -21.63 -12.59
CA ARG A 507 25.77 -21.65 -11.21
C ARG A 507 26.40 -20.46 -10.50
N LEU A 508 25.55 -19.59 -9.90
CA LEU A 508 25.94 -18.42 -9.10
C LEU A 508 26.91 -18.75 -7.95
N GLU A 509 27.20 -20.03 -7.71
CA GLU A 509 28.19 -20.55 -6.74
C GLU A 509 29.63 -20.04 -6.97
N LYS A 510 29.94 -19.43 -8.12
CA LYS A 510 31.29 -18.92 -8.40
C LYS A 510 31.45 -17.40 -8.37
N LEU A 511 30.40 -16.65 -8.14
CA LEU A 511 30.54 -15.23 -7.89
C LEU A 511 30.76 -14.97 -6.40
N LYS A 512 31.85 -15.48 -5.86
CA LYS A 512 32.50 -14.96 -4.65
C LYS A 512 33.25 -13.69 -5.03
N SER A 513 32.56 -12.65 -5.31
CA SER A 513 33.10 -11.30 -5.32
C SER A 513 32.39 -10.52 -4.20
N PRO A 514 33.11 -9.76 -3.37
CA PRO A 514 32.50 -8.90 -2.35
C PRO A 514 31.86 -7.64 -2.96
N MET A 515 31.39 -7.70 -4.20
CA MET A 515 30.52 -6.68 -4.73
C MET A 515 29.12 -7.02 -4.31
N THR A 516 28.59 -6.22 -3.40
CA THR A 516 27.19 -6.07 -3.06
C THR A 516 26.33 -6.26 -4.31
N LEU A 517 25.69 -7.42 -4.40
CA LEU A 517 24.58 -7.64 -5.32
C LEU A 517 23.41 -6.79 -4.79
N ASN A 518 23.51 -5.48 -5.00
CA ASN A 518 22.33 -4.64 -4.94
C ASN A 518 21.40 -5.04 -6.08
N PRO A 519 20.13 -5.32 -5.79
CA PRO A 519 19.22 -5.90 -6.75
C PRO A 519 18.81 -4.86 -7.80
N ILE A 520 19.55 -4.79 -8.88
CA ILE A 520 19.03 -4.30 -10.19
C ILE A 520 17.76 -5.11 -10.60
N TRP A 521 17.33 -6.05 -9.79
CA TRP A 521 16.27 -7.04 -10.04
C TRP A 521 14.89 -6.65 -9.53
N SER A 522 14.72 -5.48 -8.91
CA SER A 522 13.40 -5.03 -8.47
C SER A 522 12.46 -4.61 -9.63
N CYS A 523 13.00 -4.43 -10.84
CA CYS A 523 12.18 -3.97 -11.98
C CYS A 523 11.29 -5.03 -12.64
N SER A 524 11.60 -6.32 -12.56
CA SER A 524 10.81 -7.32 -13.30
C SER A 524 9.76 -8.06 -12.47
N ALA A 525 9.87 -8.07 -11.14
CA ALA A 525 8.86 -8.68 -10.26
C ALA A 525 7.76 -7.71 -9.80
N MET A 526 7.95 -6.40 -9.97
CA MET A 526 6.99 -5.37 -9.51
C MET A 526 5.74 -5.22 -10.40
N TRP A 527 5.66 -5.88 -11.56
CA TRP A 527 4.53 -5.71 -12.46
C TRP A 527 3.26 -6.45 -12.06
N TRP A 528 3.31 -7.35 -11.06
CA TRP A 528 2.19 -8.24 -10.72
C TRP A 528 1.55 -8.01 -9.34
N SER A 529 2.00 -7.05 -8.52
CA SER A 529 1.52 -6.97 -7.14
C SER A 529 1.17 -5.59 -6.58
N ARG A 530 0.82 -4.60 -7.41
CA ARG A 530 0.25 -3.36 -6.87
C ARG A 530 -1.26 -3.32 -7.06
N PRO A 531 -2.07 -3.47 -6.00
CA PRO A 531 -3.38 -2.87 -6.00
C PRO A 531 -3.19 -1.35 -5.97
N ARG A 532 -3.65 -0.65 -7.01
CA ARG A 532 -3.82 0.81 -6.94
C ARG A 532 -5.03 1.09 -6.07
N PHE A 533 -4.83 1.86 -5.03
CA PHE A 533 -5.90 2.59 -4.35
C PHE A 533 -6.26 3.81 -5.19
#